data_72a83175164325fafdcf89b5a7f2e655
#
_entry.id   72a83175164325fafdcf89b5a7f2e655
#
_cell.length_a   1.000
_cell.length_b   1.000
_cell.length_c   1.000
_cell.angle_alpha   90.00
_cell.angle_beta   90.00
_cell.angle_gamma   90.00
#
_symmetry.space_group_name_H-M   'P 1'
#
loop_
_entity.id
_entity.type
_entity.pdbx_description
1 polymer ?
#
loop_
_entity_poly.entity_id
_entity_poly.type
_entity_poly.pdbx_seq_one_letter_code
_entity_poly.pdbx_strand_id
1 'polypeptide(L)'
;MSFPDGLFRTKSLDALVAETEQPNQQLRRVLGPGNLIALGIGAIIGAGIFATIGTATAGDAYRPGAGPALMLSFVLTAVVCGFTALCYAEFASMVPVAGSAYTYSYGTLGELVAWIIGWDLILEYAIGNVAVAISWANYFNTLLEGLGIHLPRWITVDFQTANARMPDVVANAPHIFGVPIVLNVLAFAIVAAITVILVWGIRESARFNFWMVAIKLVVLGFFVFVSFNFVKSENWTPFAPNGFTGVAAGAAIVFFAYIGFDAVSTTA
;
A
#
# COMPACT_ATOMS: atom_id res chain seq x y z
N MET A 1 -35.11 6.66 -21.75
CA MET A 1 -34.62 5.39 -21.15
C MET A 1 -34.68 5.58 -19.64
N SER A 2 -35.66 4.95 -18.98
CA SER A 2 -35.70 4.92 -17.51
C SER A 2 -34.61 3.96 -17.06
N PHE A 3 -33.69 4.45 -16.23
CA PHE A 3 -32.71 3.56 -15.54
C PHE A 3 -33.55 2.56 -14.71
N PRO A 4 -33.07 1.30 -14.59
CA PRO A 4 -33.72 0.32 -13.72
C PRO A 4 -33.78 0.89 -12.30
N ASP A 5 -34.96 0.88 -11.68
CA ASP A 5 -35.24 1.49 -10.37
C ASP A 5 -34.38 0.95 -9.20
N GLY A 6 -33.50 -0.01 -9.46
CA GLY A 6 -32.59 -0.61 -8.47
C GLY A 6 -31.18 0.01 -8.38
N LEU A 7 -30.68 0.69 -9.43
CA LEU A 7 -29.27 1.12 -9.49
C LEU A 7 -28.86 2.14 -8.42
N PHE A 8 -29.81 2.99 -8.00
CA PHE A 8 -29.59 4.02 -6.99
C PHE A 8 -30.30 3.71 -5.67
N ARG A 9 -30.68 2.45 -5.48
CA ARG A 9 -31.28 2.00 -4.22
C ARG A 9 -30.23 2.07 -3.12
N THR A 10 -30.48 2.87 -2.08
CA THR A 10 -29.67 2.94 -0.87
C THR A 10 -30.12 1.90 0.14
N LYS A 11 -29.23 1.40 0.94
CA LYS A 11 -29.51 0.55 2.09
C LYS A 11 -29.51 1.41 3.34
N SER A 12 -30.57 1.34 4.17
CA SER A 12 -30.61 2.15 5.38
C SER A 12 -29.48 1.76 6.34
N LEU A 13 -28.93 2.74 7.07
CA LEU A 13 -27.85 2.52 8.02
C LEU A 13 -28.24 1.51 9.09
N ASP A 14 -29.50 1.58 9.57
CA ASP A 14 -30.04 0.61 10.53
C ASP A 14 -30.04 -0.83 10.00
N ALA A 15 -30.36 -1.01 8.70
CA ALA A 15 -30.31 -2.33 8.08
C ALA A 15 -28.87 -2.85 7.93
N LEU A 16 -27.89 -1.97 7.66
CA LEU A 16 -26.48 -2.33 7.59
C LEU A 16 -25.96 -2.78 8.98
N VAL A 17 -26.32 -2.05 10.03
CA VAL A 17 -25.94 -2.41 11.41
C VAL A 17 -26.62 -3.71 11.84
N ALA A 18 -27.93 -3.85 11.59
CA ALA A 18 -28.70 -5.04 11.96
C ALA A 18 -28.17 -6.33 11.31
N GLU A 19 -27.59 -6.27 10.09
CA GLU A 19 -26.95 -7.43 9.46
C GLU A 19 -25.74 -7.93 10.23
N THR A 20 -24.95 -7.04 10.83
CA THR A 20 -23.77 -7.42 11.61
C THR A 20 -24.12 -7.96 13.00
N GLU A 21 -25.35 -7.71 13.48
CA GLU A 21 -25.82 -8.22 14.77
C GLU A 21 -26.38 -9.65 14.68
N GLN A 22 -26.56 -10.19 13.47
CA GLN A 22 -27.05 -11.55 13.28
C GLN A 22 -26.03 -12.58 13.83
N PRO A 23 -26.46 -13.61 14.59
CA PRO A 23 -25.58 -14.52 15.30
C PRO A 23 -24.52 -15.25 14.46
N ASN A 24 -24.77 -15.42 13.16
CA ASN A 24 -23.86 -16.10 12.22
C ASN A 24 -23.00 -15.13 11.38
N GLN A 25 -23.18 -13.83 11.53
CA GLN A 25 -22.47 -12.81 10.73
C GLN A 25 -21.63 -11.88 11.60
N GLN A 26 -21.64 -12.06 12.90
CA GLN A 26 -20.83 -11.26 13.82
C GLN A 26 -19.35 -11.54 13.67
N LEU A 27 -18.59 -10.50 13.33
CA LEU A 27 -17.14 -10.55 13.42
C LEU A 27 -16.70 -10.49 14.89
N ARG A 28 -15.70 -11.30 15.26
CA ARG A 28 -15.16 -11.29 16.61
C ARG A 28 -14.31 -10.04 16.83
N ARG A 29 -14.70 -9.17 17.75
CA ARG A 29 -13.92 -8.01 18.18
C ARG A 29 -12.75 -8.47 19.05
N VAL A 30 -11.57 -8.64 18.44
CA VAL A 30 -10.37 -9.15 19.14
C VAL A 30 -9.23 -8.13 19.16
N LEU A 31 -9.37 -7.01 18.44
CA LEU A 31 -8.35 -5.96 18.32
C LEU A 31 -8.68 -4.82 19.28
N GLY A 32 -7.73 -4.46 20.13
CA GLY A 32 -7.81 -3.26 20.95
C GLY A 32 -7.25 -2.02 20.20
N PRO A 33 -7.45 -0.80 20.78
CA PRO A 33 -7.00 0.45 20.14
C PRO A 33 -5.52 0.47 19.76
N GLY A 34 -4.64 -0.10 20.58
CA GLY A 34 -3.20 -0.19 20.28
C GLY A 34 -2.92 -1.07 19.06
N ASN A 35 -3.66 -2.16 18.87
CA ASN A 35 -3.52 -3.01 17.69
C ASN A 35 -4.03 -2.30 16.42
N LEU A 36 -5.12 -1.53 16.54
CA LEU A 36 -5.66 -0.74 15.43
C LEU A 36 -4.71 0.38 15.00
N ILE A 37 -4.10 1.08 15.96
CA ILE A 37 -3.07 2.09 15.69
C ILE A 37 -1.86 1.42 15.00
N ALA A 38 -1.38 0.29 15.51
CA ALA A 38 -0.28 -0.45 14.91
C ALA A 38 -0.65 -0.95 13.50
N LEU A 39 -1.90 -1.38 13.27
CA LEU A 39 -2.38 -1.77 11.95
C LEU A 39 -2.33 -0.60 10.97
N GLY A 40 -2.83 0.57 11.37
CA GLY A 40 -2.80 1.79 10.56
C GLY A 40 -1.38 2.24 10.22
N ILE A 41 -0.51 2.32 11.22
CA ILE A 41 0.91 2.63 11.01
C ILE A 41 1.55 1.57 10.09
N GLY A 42 1.17 0.30 10.28
CA GLY A 42 1.63 -0.82 9.46
C GLY A 42 1.25 -0.69 8.01
N ALA A 43 0.02 -0.32 7.74
CA ALA A 43 -0.53 -0.16 6.39
C ALA A 43 0.08 1.07 5.67
N ILE A 44 0.18 2.21 6.36
CA ILE A 44 0.66 3.47 5.79
C ILE A 44 2.18 3.45 5.57
N ILE A 45 2.97 3.09 6.57
CA ILE A 45 4.44 3.06 6.45
C ILE A 45 4.86 1.76 5.76
N GLY A 46 4.86 1.75 4.45
CA GLY A 46 5.19 0.59 3.60
C GLY A 46 6.11 0.95 2.44
N ALA A 47 5.95 0.26 1.32
CA ALA A 47 6.72 0.47 0.09
C ALA A 47 6.67 1.92 -0.41
N GLY A 48 5.60 2.66 -0.11
CA GLY A 48 5.47 4.07 -0.45
C GLY A 48 6.58 4.95 0.13
N ILE A 49 7.04 4.68 1.36
CA ILE A 49 8.18 5.41 1.95
C ILE A 49 9.52 4.82 1.52
N PHE A 50 9.63 3.48 1.47
CA PHE A 50 10.93 2.86 1.25
C PHE A 50 11.32 2.74 -0.23
N ALA A 51 10.36 2.61 -1.15
CA ALA A 51 10.64 2.31 -2.56
C ALA A 51 10.37 3.47 -3.51
N THR A 52 9.42 4.39 -3.20
CA THR A 52 8.99 5.42 -4.15
C THR A 52 9.74 6.74 -4.02
N ILE A 53 10.42 7.00 -2.89
CA ILE A 53 11.11 8.27 -2.63
C ILE A 53 12.14 8.60 -3.73
N GLY A 54 12.93 7.63 -4.16
CA GLY A 54 13.94 7.83 -5.20
C GLY A 54 13.32 8.33 -6.50
N THR A 55 12.28 7.66 -6.99
CA THR A 55 11.57 8.06 -8.22
C THR A 55 10.85 9.39 -8.04
N ALA A 56 10.22 9.64 -6.91
CA ALA A 56 9.52 10.89 -6.64
C ALA A 56 10.48 12.09 -6.55
N THR A 57 11.69 11.87 -6.05
CA THR A 57 12.74 12.90 -5.97
C THR A 57 13.38 13.17 -7.32
N ALA A 58 13.83 12.11 -8.01
CA ALA A 58 14.58 12.23 -9.26
C ALA A 58 13.67 12.48 -10.48
N GLY A 59 12.45 11.97 -10.45
CA GLY A 59 11.56 11.89 -11.62
C GLY A 59 11.92 10.73 -12.54
N ASP A 60 11.18 10.64 -13.64
CA ASP A 60 11.41 9.69 -14.73
C ASP A 60 11.25 10.38 -16.10
N ALA A 61 11.32 9.62 -17.20
CA ALA A 61 11.20 10.17 -18.56
C ALA A 61 9.85 10.88 -18.84
N TYR A 62 8.83 10.63 -18.02
CA TYR A 62 7.46 11.12 -18.22
C TYR A 62 7.03 12.09 -17.12
N ARG A 63 7.73 12.14 -15.99
CA ARG A 63 7.33 12.90 -14.80
C ARG A 63 8.52 13.66 -14.22
N PRO A 64 8.38 14.99 -14.01
CA PRO A 64 9.43 15.76 -13.37
C PRO A 64 9.58 15.37 -11.89
N GLY A 65 10.82 15.23 -11.43
CA GLY A 65 11.12 14.97 -10.03
C GLY A 65 10.87 16.19 -9.15
N ALA A 66 10.49 15.96 -7.91
CA ALA A 66 10.27 17.03 -6.93
C ALA A 66 11.57 17.61 -6.36
N GLY A 67 12.69 16.87 -6.46
CA GLY A 67 13.93 17.24 -5.79
C GLY A 67 13.76 17.30 -4.28
N PRO A 68 14.51 18.15 -3.56
CA PRO A 68 14.36 18.36 -2.12
C PRO A 68 12.95 18.81 -1.70
N ALA A 69 12.20 19.47 -2.61
CA ALA A 69 10.83 19.88 -2.37
C ALA A 69 9.84 18.71 -2.24
N LEU A 70 10.29 17.47 -2.36
CA LEU A 70 9.46 16.28 -2.08
C LEU A 70 8.84 16.31 -0.68
N MET A 71 9.48 16.95 0.29
CA MET A 71 8.90 17.20 1.61
C MET A 71 7.56 17.95 1.53
N LEU A 72 7.44 18.93 0.61
CA LEU A 72 6.18 19.65 0.37
C LEU A 72 5.13 18.74 -0.27
N SER A 73 5.55 17.81 -1.14
CA SER A 73 4.66 16.79 -1.70
C SER A 73 4.05 15.92 -0.61
N PHE A 74 4.85 15.48 0.36
CA PHE A 74 4.36 14.73 1.52
C PHE A 74 3.37 15.56 2.36
N VAL A 75 3.70 16.83 2.67
CA VAL A 75 2.80 17.71 3.44
C VAL A 75 1.48 17.93 2.69
N LEU A 76 1.53 18.21 1.39
CA LEU A 76 0.33 18.40 0.57
C LEU A 76 -0.56 17.15 0.60
N THR A 77 0.04 15.98 0.37
CA THR A 77 -0.67 14.70 0.40
C THR A 77 -1.22 14.40 1.80
N ALA A 78 -0.46 14.68 2.87
CA ALA A 78 -0.90 14.50 4.25
C ALA A 78 -2.15 15.32 4.57
N VAL A 79 -2.21 16.57 4.11
CA VAL A 79 -3.38 17.43 4.31
C VAL A 79 -4.61 16.84 3.61
N VAL A 80 -4.47 16.44 2.34
CA VAL A 80 -5.59 15.84 1.57
C VAL A 80 -6.07 14.54 2.22
N CYS A 81 -5.13 13.62 2.52
CA CYS A 81 -5.46 12.35 3.18
C CYS A 81 -6.04 12.56 4.59
N GLY A 82 -5.59 13.59 5.32
CA GLY A 82 -6.09 13.94 6.64
C GLY A 82 -7.58 14.31 6.60
N PHE A 83 -8.00 15.15 5.66
CA PHE A 83 -9.43 15.48 5.48
C PHE A 83 -10.24 14.23 5.10
N THR A 84 -9.71 13.40 4.21
CA THR A 84 -10.37 12.14 3.84
C THR A 84 -10.50 11.21 5.05
N ALA A 85 -9.44 11.07 5.86
CA ALA A 85 -9.46 10.24 7.06
C ALA A 85 -10.49 10.72 8.11
N LEU A 86 -10.71 12.03 8.23
CA LEU A 86 -11.76 12.58 9.10
C LEU A 86 -13.16 12.17 8.62
N CYS A 87 -13.42 12.19 7.30
CA CYS A 87 -14.68 11.70 6.74
C CYS A 87 -14.87 10.20 7.02
N TYR A 88 -13.82 9.39 6.87
CA TYR A 88 -13.88 7.97 7.23
C TYR A 88 -14.14 7.75 8.72
N ALA A 89 -13.53 8.53 9.60
CA ALA A 89 -13.76 8.45 11.04
C ALA A 89 -15.21 8.77 11.41
N GLU A 90 -15.81 9.76 10.76
CA GLU A 90 -17.22 10.10 10.95
C GLU A 90 -18.12 8.93 10.53
N PHE A 91 -17.93 8.40 9.31
CA PHE A 91 -18.70 7.25 8.84
C PHE A 91 -18.51 6.01 9.72
N ALA A 92 -17.29 5.70 10.13
CA ALA A 92 -17.01 4.57 11.02
C ALA A 92 -17.70 4.70 12.38
N SER A 93 -17.88 5.92 12.89
CA SER A 93 -18.62 6.17 14.14
C SER A 93 -20.14 5.96 13.99
N MET A 94 -20.68 6.24 12.80
CA MET A 94 -22.11 6.10 12.51
C MET A 94 -22.48 4.66 12.11
N VAL A 95 -21.61 4.01 11.36
CA VAL A 95 -21.82 2.67 10.78
C VAL A 95 -20.60 1.81 11.06
N PRO A 96 -20.45 1.25 12.27
CA PRO A 96 -19.30 0.43 12.65
C PRO A 96 -19.41 -0.98 12.02
N VAL A 97 -19.39 -1.02 10.69
CA VAL A 97 -19.53 -2.23 9.88
C VAL A 97 -18.29 -2.38 8.99
N ALA A 98 -17.74 -3.58 8.93
CA ALA A 98 -16.67 -3.89 7.98
C ALA A 98 -17.14 -3.71 6.54
N GLY A 99 -16.30 -3.12 5.67
CA GLY A 99 -16.64 -2.91 4.26
C GLY A 99 -16.13 -1.60 3.69
N SER A 100 -15.50 -0.74 4.52
CA SER A 100 -14.89 0.52 4.09
C SER A 100 -15.81 1.40 3.24
N ALA A 101 -15.25 2.11 2.27
CA ALA A 101 -15.98 2.99 1.36
C ALA A 101 -17.13 2.31 0.61
N TYR A 102 -17.05 0.98 0.36
CA TYR A 102 -18.17 0.24 -0.23
C TYR A 102 -19.43 0.36 0.61
N THR A 103 -19.35 0.06 1.90
CA THR A 103 -20.51 0.09 2.81
C THR A 103 -21.05 1.51 2.96
N TYR A 104 -20.18 2.50 3.11
CA TYR A 104 -20.56 3.90 3.24
C TYR A 104 -21.25 4.41 1.99
N SER A 105 -20.75 4.04 0.81
CA SER A 105 -21.35 4.40 -0.47
C SER A 105 -22.69 3.72 -0.72
N TYR A 106 -22.86 2.48 -0.25
CA TYR A 106 -24.13 1.77 -0.38
C TYR A 106 -25.22 2.43 0.45
N GLY A 107 -24.87 2.90 1.66
CA GLY A 107 -25.82 3.64 2.50
C GLY A 107 -26.17 5.03 2.01
N THR A 108 -25.30 5.69 1.25
CA THR A 108 -25.44 7.11 0.89
C THR A 108 -25.71 7.37 -0.59
N LEU A 109 -25.00 6.69 -1.50
CA LEU A 109 -25.01 6.96 -2.95
C LEU A 109 -25.74 5.89 -3.77
N GLY A 110 -25.96 4.72 -3.18
CA GLY A 110 -26.71 3.62 -3.79
C GLY A 110 -25.84 2.52 -4.40
N GLU A 111 -26.51 1.51 -4.91
CA GLU A 111 -25.94 0.21 -5.28
C GLU A 111 -24.91 0.30 -6.41
N LEU A 112 -25.15 1.09 -7.44
CA LEU A 112 -24.22 1.23 -8.57
C LEU A 112 -22.88 1.85 -8.14
N VAL A 113 -22.93 2.93 -7.34
CA VAL A 113 -21.72 3.61 -6.86
C VAL A 113 -20.96 2.71 -5.92
N ALA A 114 -21.66 2.03 -5.02
CA ALA A 114 -21.06 1.04 -4.13
C ALA A 114 -20.37 -0.09 -4.91
N TRP A 115 -21.00 -0.59 -5.97
CA TRP A 115 -20.41 -1.63 -6.81
C TRP A 115 -19.11 -1.17 -7.49
N ILE A 116 -19.08 0.05 -8.05
CA ILE A 116 -17.88 0.64 -8.64
C ILE A 116 -16.77 0.73 -7.59
N ILE A 117 -17.07 1.33 -6.43
CA ILE A 117 -16.10 1.47 -5.32
C ILE A 117 -15.63 0.12 -4.80
N GLY A 118 -16.50 -0.90 -4.78
CA GLY A 118 -16.10 -2.26 -4.42
C GLY A 118 -15.02 -2.82 -5.36
N TRP A 119 -15.15 -2.59 -6.66
CA TRP A 119 -14.13 -2.98 -7.63
C TRP A 119 -12.85 -2.14 -7.49
N ASP A 120 -12.97 -0.85 -7.24
CA ASP A 120 -11.80 0.02 -7.02
C ASP A 120 -11.00 -0.44 -5.80
N LEU A 121 -11.66 -0.79 -4.69
CA LEU A 121 -11.01 -1.34 -3.51
C LEU A 121 -10.30 -2.68 -3.79
N ILE A 122 -10.92 -3.58 -4.57
CA ILE A 122 -10.28 -4.84 -4.97
C ILE A 122 -9.00 -4.57 -5.76
N LEU A 123 -9.04 -3.65 -6.72
CA LEU A 123 -7.88 -3.26 -7.52
C LEU A 123 -6.81 -2.57 -6.68
N GLU A 124 -7.20 -1.66 -5.79
CA GLU A 124 -6.29 -0.96 -4.88
C GLU A 124 -5.49 -1.94 -4.03
N TYR A 125 -6.17 -2.85 -3.33
CA TYR A 125 -5.49 -3.84 -2.48
C TYR A 125 -4.69 -4.86 -3.28
N ALA A 126 -5.17 -5.29 -4.45
CA ALA A 126 -4.42 -6.20 -5.30
C ALA A 126 -3.12 -5.57 -5.80
N ILE A 127 -3.19 -4.35 -6.35
CA ILE A 127 -2.02 -3.61 -6.85
C ILE A 127 -1.07 -3.28 -5.70
N GLY A 128 -1.61 -2.85 -4.54
CA GLY A 128 -0.84 -2.57 -3.34
C GLY A 128 -0.04 -3.79 -2.88
N ASN A 129 -0.66 -4.95 -2.79
CA ASN A 129 0.01 -6.20 -2.41
C ASN A 129 1.14 -6.57 -3.38
N VAL A 130 0.91 -6.46 -4.69
CA VAL A 130 1.93 -6.73 -5.71
C VAL A 130 3.12 -5.77 -5.56
N ALA A 131 2.85 -4.47 -5.44
CA ALA A 131 3.89 -3.45 -5.31
C ALA A 131 4.74 -3.65 -4.05
N VAL A 132 4.09 -3.95 -2.91
CA VAL A 132 4.78 -4.21 -1.64
C VAL A 132 5.60 -5.50 -1.71
N ALA A 133 5.07 -6.57 -2.29
CA ALA A 133 5.79 -7.85 -2.42
C ALA A 133 7.04 -7.71 -3.31
N ILE A 134 6.93 -7.00 -4.43
CA ILE A 134 8.08 -6.73 -5.32
C ILE A 134 9.12 -5.85 -4.61
N SER A 135 8.68 -4.80 -3.91
CA SER A 135 9.56 -3.94 -3.14
C SER A 135 10.34 -4.72 -2.08
N TRP A 136 9.63 -5.54 -1.31
CA TRP A 136 10.25 -6.41 -0.31
C TRP A 136 11.25 -7.37 -0.94
N ALA A 137 10.89 -8.02 -2.04
CA ALA A 137 11.76 -8.96 -2.75
C ALA A 137 13.06 -8.30 -3.21
N ASN A 138 13.00 -7.06 -3.70
CA ASN A 138 14.18 -6.30 -4.12
C ASN A 138 15.11 -6.00 -2.94
N TYR A 139 14.57 -5.53 -1.80
CA TYR A 139 15.37 -5.29 -0.60
C TYR A 139 15.96 -6.58 -0.03
N PHE A 140 15.18 -7.65 -0.02
CA PHE A 140 15.67 -8.95 0.47
C PHE A 140 16.75 -9.52 -0.43
N ASN A 141 16.62 -9.38 -1.76
CA ASN A 141 17.67 -9.78 -2.69
C ASN A 141 18.97 -8.98 -2.46
N THR A 142 18.86 -7.65 -2.25
CA THR A 142 20.03 -6.81 -1.91
C THR A 142 20.69 -7.25 -0.61
N LEU A 143 19.90 -7.64 0.39
CA LEU A 143 20.42 -8.19 1.65
C LEU A 143 21.20 -9.50 1.40
N LEU A 144 20.64 -10.42 0.60
CA LEU A 144 21.30 -11.68 0.26
C LEU A 144 22.61 -11.44 -0.50
N GLU A 145 22.62 -10.53 -1.46
CA GLU A 145 23.83 -10.13 -2.18
C GLU A 145 24.90 -9.58 -1.23
N GLY A 146 24.49 -8.76 -0.25
CA GLY A 146 25.39 -8.26 0.80
C GLY A 146 25.97 -9.35 1.70
N LEU A 147 25.30 -10.49 1.83
CA LEU A 147 25.76 -11.68 2.54
C LEU A 147 26.56 -12.65 1.64
N GLY A 148 26.80 -12.28 0.37
CA GLY A 148 27.51 -13.12 -0.60
C GLY A 148 26.64 -14.18 -1.27
N ILE A 149 25.32 -14.14 -1.10
CA ILE A 149 24.37 -15.07 -1.73
C ILE A 149 23.81 -14.41 -2.98
N HIS A 150 24.21 -14.90 -4.15
CA HIS A 150 23.78 -14.38 -5.44
C HIS A 150 22.73 -15.30 -6.06
N LEU A 151 21.49 -14.85 -6.09
CA LEU A 151 20.41 -15.56 -6.75
C LEU A 151 20.42 -15.28 -8.27
N PRO A 152 20.09 -16.27 -9.11
CA PRO A 152 19.93 -16.05 -10.54
C PRO A 152 18.83 -15.02 -10.82
N ARG A 153 19.07 -14.10 -11.74
CA ARG A 153 18.13 -12.99 -12.02
C ARG A 153 16.77 -13.45 -12.52
N TRP A 154 16.68 -14.58 -13.18
CA TRP A 154 15.39 -15.13 -13.66
C TRP A 154 14.42 -15.57 -12.56
N ILE A 155 14.90 -15.72 -11.29
CA ILE A 155 14.03 -15.98 -10.11
C ILE A 155 13.82 -14.77 -9.21
N THR A 156 14.42 -13.62 -9.53
CA THR A 156 14.32 -12.40 -8.71
C THR A 156 13.62 -11.25 -9.42
N VAL A 157 13.29 -11.41 -10.71
CA VAL A 157 12.63 -10.38 -11.54
C VAL A 157 11.34 -10.96 -12.14
N ASP A 158 10.36 -10.11 -12.40
CA ASP A 158 9.18 -10.50 -13.17
C ASP A 158 9.46 -10.51 -14.68
N PHE A 159 8.64 -11.27 -15.42
CA PHE A 159 8.83 -11.44 -16.87
C PHE A 159 8.74 -10.13 -17.65
N GLN A 160 7.81 -9.23 -17.30
CA GLN A 160 7.63 -7.98 -18.04
C GLN A 160 8.85 -7.07 -17.89
N THR A 161 9.35 -6.92 -16.66
CA THR A 161 10.56 -6.14 -16.39
C THR A 161 11.78 -6.76 -17.05
N ALA A 162 11.94 -8.09 -17.00
CA ALA A 162 13.04 -8.79 -17.65
C ALA A 162 12.99 -8.59 -19.17
N ASN A 163 11.83 -8.78 -19.79
CA ASN A 163 11.66 -8.63 -21.23
C ASN A 163 11.89 -7.20 -21.72
N ALA A 164 11.46 -6.20 -20.95
CA ALA A 164 11.58 -4.80 -21.35
C ALA A 164 12.98 -4.19 -21.10
N ARG A 165 13.68 -4.64 -20.05
CA ARG A 165 14.90 -3.97 -19.57
C ARG A 165 16.13 -4.89 -19.50
N MET A 166 15.95 -6.20 -19.53
CA MET A 166 17.01 -7.21 -19.31
C MET A 166 16.83 -8.41 -20.27
N PRO A 167 16.88 -8.21 -21.60
CA PRO A 167 16.63 -9.30 -22.57
C PRO A 167 17.61 -10.46 -22.43
N ASP A 168 18.81 -10.21 -21.93
CA ASP A 168 19.80 -11.23 -21.57
C ASP A 168 19.31 -12.18 -20.48
N VAL A 169 18.55 -11.71 -19.50
CA VAL A 169 17.96 -12.55 -18.45
C VAL A 169 16.94 -13.50 -19.04
N VAL A 170 16.11 -13.01 -19.99
CA VAL A 170 15.10 -13.85 -20.67
C VAL A 170 15.77 -14.91 -21.54
N ALA A 171 16.84 -14.52 -22.27
CA ALA A 171 17.58 -15.46 -23.13
C ALA A 171 18.29 -16.57 -22.35
N ASN A 172 18.81 -16.25 -21.14
CA ASN A 172 19.53 -17.19 -20.29
C ASN A 172 18.64 -17.91 -19.26
N ALA A 173 17.36 -17.58 -19.19
CA ALA A 173 16.42 -18.27 -18.31
C ALA A 173 16.19 -19.73 -18.74
N PRO A 174 15.86 -20.66 -17.82
CA PRO A 174 15.41 -21.99 -18.18
C PRO A 174 14.16 -21.92 -19.07
N HIS A 175 14.12 -22.75 -20.12
CA HIS A 175 12.99 -22.82 -21.02
C HIS A 175 12.23 -24.13 -20.83
N ILE A 176 10.90 -24.06 -20.68
CA ILE A 176 10.02 -25.23 -20.70
C ILE A 176 9.12 -25.10 -21.93
N PHE A 177 9.14 -26.08 -22.78
CA PHE A 177 8.41 -26.09 -24.08
C PHE A 177 8.68 -24.84 -24.95
N GLY A 178 9.90 -24.28 -24.89
CA GLY A 178 10.27 -23.08 -25.63
C GLY A 178 9.85 -21.76 -24.99
N VAL A 179 9.20 -21.80 -23.83
CA VAL A 179 8.81 -20.60 -23.06
C VAL A 179 9.83 -20.34 -21.97
N PRO A 180 10.43 -19.13 -21.90
CA PRO A 180 11.38 -18.77 -20.83
C PRO A 180 10.65 -18.65 -19.49
N ILE A 181 11.21 -19.27 -18.45
CA ILE A 181 10.67 -19.19 -17.10
C ILE A 181 11.39 -18.05 -16.37
N VAL A 182 10.69 -16.93 -16.21
CA VAL A 182 11.14 -15.81 -15.43
C VAL A 182 10.04 -15.49 -14.39
N LEU A 183 10.36 -15.64 -13.12
CA LEU A 183 9.39 -15.51 -12.03
C LEU A 183 10.06 -14.90 -10.80
N ASN A 184 9.46 -13.89 -10.20
CA ASN A 184 9.93 -13.36 -8.92
C ASN A 184 9.53 -14.29 -7.77
N VAL A 185 10.37 -15.29 -7.51
CA VAL A 185 10.14 -16.32 -6.47
C VAL A 185 10.14 -15.70 -5.07
N LEU A 186 10.95 -14.66 -4.83
CA LEU A 186 11.00 -14.00 -3.53
C LEU A 186 9.69 -13.27 -3.22
N ALA A 187 9.13 -12.57 -4.21
CA ALA A 187 7.83 -11.91 -4.05
C ALA A 187 6.70 -12.94 -3.81
N PHE A 188 6.72 -14.06 -4.54
CA PHE A 188 5.76 -15.15 -4.31
C PHE A 188 5.92 -15.76 -2.90
N ALA A 189 7.15 -16.02 -2.47
CA ALA A 189 7.44 -16.63 -1.17
C ALA A 189 6.96 -15.79 0.00
N ILE A 190 7.17 -14.45 -0.05
CA ILE A 190 6.70 -13.57 1.04
C ILE A 190 5.17 -13.53 1.09
N VAL A 191 4.48 -13.44 -0.05
CA VAL A 191 3.02 -13.48 -0.10
C VAL A 191 2.51 -14.80 0.47
N ALA A 192 3.10 -15.93 0.09
CA ALA A 192 2.72 -17.24 0.62
C ALA A 192 2.96 -17.33 2.14
N ALA A 193 4.10 -16.84 2.63
CA ALA A 193 4.41 -16.82 4.07
C ALA A 193 3.40 -15.99 4.87
N ILE A 194 3.08 -14.78 4.41
CA ILE A 194 2.08 -13.92 5.05
C ILE A 194 0.69 -14.57 5.00
N THR A 195 0.33 -15.19 3.88
CA THR A 195 -0.95 -15.90 3.74
C THR A 195 -1.08 -17.02 4.78
N VAL A 196 -0.02 -17.79 5.02
CA VAL A 196 0.00 -18.83 6.08
C VAL A 196 -0.24 -18.21 7.45
N ILE A 197 0.40 -17.08 7.78
CA ILE A 197 0.20 -16.38 9.06
C ILE A 197 -1.25 -15.90 9.21
N LEU A 198 -1.84 -15.37 8.14
CA LEU A 198 -3.23 -14.91 8.14
C LEU A 198 -4.23 -16.06 8.36
N VAL A 199 -3.96 -17.23 7.77
CA VAL A 199 -4.80 -18.43 7.94
C VAL A 199 -4.74 -18.96 9.38
N TRP A 200 -3.62 -18.78 10.10
CA TRP A 200 -3.53 -19.20 11.51
C TRP A 200 -4.46 -18.42 12.43
N GLY A 201 -4.75 -17.15 12.12
CA GLY A 201 -5.75 -16.39 12.85
C GLY A 201 -5.43 -14.92 13.04
N ILE A 202 -6.48 -14.15 13.34
CA ILE A 202 -6.39 -12.68 13.44
C ILE A 202 -5.53 -12.21 14.64
N ARG A 203 -5.50 -12.95 15.74
CA ARG A 203 -4.69 -12.56 16.90
C ARG A 203 -3.20 -12.71 16.64
N GLU A 204 -2.81 -13.81 16.03
CA GLU A 204 -1.43 -14.11 15.64
C GLU A 204 -0.95 -13.11 14.60
N SER A 205 -1.79 -12.83 13.60
CA SER A 205 -1.54 -11.83 12.58
C SER A 205 -1.37 -10.43 13.17
N ALA A 206 -2.23 -10.00 14.08
CA ALA A 206 -2.15 -8.70 14.75
C ALA A 206 -0.90 -8.57 15.62
N ARG A 207 -0.52 -9.64 16.35
CA ARG A 207 0.71 -9.67 17.15
C ARG A 207 1.96 -9.59 16.26
N PHE A 208 1.97 -10.35 15.17
CA PHE A 208 3.05 -10.30 14.19
C PHE A 208 3.19 -8.90 13.59
N ASN A 209 2.07 -8.30 13.16
CA ASN A 209 2.05 -6.94 12.64
C ASN A 209 2.57 -5.92 13.65
N PHE A 210 2.16 -6.00 14.91
CA PHE A 210 2.64 -5.10 15.98
C PHE A 210 4.18 -5.11 16.09
N TRP A 211 4.78 -6.30 16.13
CA TRP A 211 6.25 -6.42 16.19
C TRP A 211 6.94 -5.93 14.92
N MET A 212 6.38 -6.21 13.76
CA MET A 212 6.93 -5.70 12.49
C MET A 212 6.88 -4.17 12.42
N VAL A 213 5.78 -3.57 12.91
CA VAL A 213 5.65 -2.12 13.02
C VAL A 213 6.68 -1.54 14.02
N ALA A 214 6.84 -2.15 15.18
CA ALA A 214 7.82 -1.70 16.16
C ALA A 214 9.25 -1.74 15.59
N ILE A 215 9.64 -2.84 14.94
CA ILE A 215 10.95 -3.00 14.32
C ILE A 215 11.17 -1.93 13.23
N LYS A 216 10.20 -1.74 12.33
CA LYS A 216 10.36 -0.76 11.23
C LYS A 216 10.46 0.68 11.75
N LEU A 217 9.73 1.05 12.83
CA LEU A 217 9.86 2.38 13.43
C LEU A 217 11.23 2.59 14.06
N VAL A 218 11.78 1.57 14.73
CA VAL A 218 13.14 1.62 15.28
C VAL A 218 14.17 1.77 14.15
N VAL A 219 14.05 0.98 13.09
CA VAL A 219 14.95 1.05 11.92
C VAL A 219 14.85 2.41 11.25
N LEU A 220 13.64 2.94 11.08
CA LEU A 220 13.42 4.26 10.47
C LEU A 220 14.03 5.38 11.33
N GLY A 221 13.80 5.33 12.66
CA GLY A 221 14.41 6.27 13.59
C GLY A 221 15.93 6.20 13.59
N PHE A 222 16.50 5.00 13.57
CA PHE A 222 17.94 4.78 13.45
C PHE A 222 18.48 5.36 12.13
N PHE A 223 17.81 5.10 11.02
CA PHE A 223 18.18 5.64 9.70
C PHE A 223 18.21 7.18 9.72
N VAL A 224 17.16 7.82 10.24
CA VAL A 224 17.09 9.28 10.35
C VAL A 224 18.22 9.80 11.22
N PHE A 225 18.46 9.19 12.39
CA PHE A 225 19.52 9.59 13.31
C PHE A 225 20.92 9.52 12.68
N VAL A 226 21.23 8.40 12.01
CA VAL A 226 22.51 8.23 11.33
C VAL A 226 22.66 9.18 10.16
N SER A 227 21.61 9.31 9.33
CA SER A 227 21.64 10.12 8.12
C SER A 227 21.79 11.61 8.43
N PHE A 228 21.35 12.07 9.62
CA PHE A 228 21.44 13.46 10.02
C PHE A 228 22.88 14.00 9.95
N ASN A 229 23.89 13.16 10.26
CA ASN A 229 25.30 13.55 10.21
C ASN A 229 25.85 13.69 8.78
N PHE A 230 25.12 13.22 7.78
CA PHE A 230 25.51 13.26 6.37
C PHE A 230 24.72 14.30 5.55
N VAL A 231 23.85 15.07 6.21
CA VAL A 231 23.09 16.13 5.54
C VAL A 231 24.03 17.25 5.14
N LYS A 232 24.03 17.58 3.85
CA LYS A 232 24.77 18.71 3.27
C LYS A 232 23.79 19.75 2.76
N SER A 233 23.94 21.00 3.17
CA SER A 233 23.08 22.12 2.76
C SER A 233 23.10 22.37 1.24
N GLU A 234 24.23 22.05 0.59
CA GLU A 234 24.40 22.15 -0.86
C GLU A 234 23.41 21.30 -1.65
N ASN A 235 23.01 20.14 -1.09
CA ASN A 235 22.05 19.24 -1.73
C ASN A 235 20.60 19.78 -1.73
N TRP A 236 20.37 20.90 -1.05
CA TRP A 236 19.05 21.55 -1.01
C TRP A 236 18.87 22.59 -2.10
N THR A 237 19.88 22.80 -2.94
CA THR A 237 19.85 23.82 -4.00
C THR A 237 20.03 23.15 -5.38
N PRO A 238 19.09 23.34 -6.34
CA PRO A 238 17.83 24.08 -6.19
C PRO A 238 16.79 23.30 -5.37
N PHE A 239 16.06 23.97 -4.48
CA PHE A 239 15.09 23.31 -3.60
C PHE A 239 13.95 22.63 -4.38
N ALA A 240 13.37 23.30 -5.36
CA ALA A 240 12.31 22.82 -6.23
C ALA A 240 12.76 22.92 -7.70
N PRO A 241 13.58 21.99 -8.22
CA PRO A 241 14.18 22.09 -9.55
C PRO A 241 13.15 22.19 -10.68
N ASN A 242 12.00 21.58 -10.52
CA ASN A 242 10.89 21.60 -11.47
C ASN A 242 9.67 22.40 -10.97
N GLY A 243 9.86 23.28 -9.98
CA GLY A 243 8.80 24.11 -9.41
C GLY A 243 7.61 23.32 -8.89
N PHE A 244 6.42 23.92 -8.94
CA PHE A 244 5.19 23.30 -8.46
C PHE A 244 4.81 22.03 -9.24
N THR A 245 5.15 21.95 -10.53
CA THR A 245 4.87 20.75 -11.34
C THR A 245 5.60 19.52 -10.79
N GLY A 246 6.87 19.68 -10.36
CA GLY A 246 7.63 18.62 -9.72
C GLY A 246 7.01 18.23 -8.35
N VAL A 247 6.60 19.22 -7.55
CA VAL A 247 5.93 18.97 -6.26
C VAL A 247 4.61 18.22 -6.45
N ALA A 248 3.80 18.62 -7.45
CA ALA A 248 2.53 17.95 -7.74
C ALA A 248 2.73 16.51 -8.27
N ALA A 249 3.70 16.32 -9.16
CA ALA A 249 4.07 14.98 -9.63
C ALA A 249 4.58 14.10 -8.47
N GLY A 250 5.43 14.66 -7.61
CA GLY A 250 5.88 14.02 -6.37
C GLY A 250 4.70 13.65 -5.46
N ALA A 251 3.73 14.55 -5.27
CA ALA A 251 2.54 14.30 -4.45
C ALA A 251 1.71 13.13 -4.99
N ALA A 252 1.54 13.02 -6.30
CA ALA A 252 0.85 11.90 -6.94
C ALA A 252 1.57 10.55 -6.69
N ILE A 253 2.90 10.54 -6.69
CA ILE A 253 3.68 9.33 -6.40
C ILE A 253 3.62 8.97 -4.92
N VAL A 254 3.86 9.95 -4.03
CA VAL A 254 3.88 9.70 -2.58
C VAL A 254 2.49 9.47 -1.99
N PHE A 255 1.41 9.74 -2.73
CA PHE A 255 0.06 9.35 -2.33
C PHE A 255 -0.01 7.85 -2.01
N PHE A 256 0.74 7.02 -2.75
CA PHE A 256 0.86 5.59 -2.48
C PHE A 256 1.38 5.28 -1.05
N ALA A 257 2.16 6.19 -0.45
CA ALA A 257 2.64 6.05 0.92
C ALA A 257 1.55 6.30 1.98
N TYR A 258 0.42 6.88 1.61
CA TYR A 258 -0.70 7.16 2.51
C TYR A 258 -1.85 6.17 2.36
N ILE A 259 -1.86 5.34 1.30
CA ILE A 259 -2.86 4.28 1.10
C ILE A 259 -2.85 3.33 2.29
N GLY A 260 -4.04 2.98 2.79
CA GLY A 260 -4.24 2.05 3.91
C GLY A 260 -4.85 2.68 5.16
N PHE A 261 -5.00 4.02 5.23
CA PHE A 261 -5.73 4.66 6.35
C PHE A 261 -7.21 4.25 6.37
N ASP A 262 -7.81 3.95 5.24
CA ASP A 262 -9.16 3.44 5.06
C ASP A 262 -9.33 2.03 5.67
N ALA A 263 -8.30 1.18 5.59
CA ALA A 263 -8.31 -0.16 6.16
C ALA A 263 -8.54 -0.16 7.67
N VAL A 264 -8.12 0.88 8.40
CA VAL A 264 -8.34 1.01 9.85
C VAL A 264 -9.82 1.14 10.16
N SER A 265 -10.57 1.90 9.35
CA SER A 265 -12.01 2.11 9.52
C SER A 265 -12.82 0.83 9.34
N THR A 266 -12.28 -0.18 8.64
CA THR A 266 -12.96 -1.45 8.37
C THR A 266 -12.71 -2.51 9.44
N THR A 267 -11.73 -2.29 10.30
CA THR A 267 -11.30 -3.26 11.33
C THR A 267 -11.71 -2.85 12.73
N ALA A 268 -12.36 -1.71 12.90
CA ALA A 268 -12.80 -1.13 14.17
C ALA A 268 -14.06 -1.80 14.77
#